data_663bb1c9ce9b56cfd9a06e4698c04d9c
#
_entry.id   663bb1c9ce9b56cfd9a06e4698c04d9c
#
_cell.length_a   1.000
_cell.length_b   1.000
_cell.length_c   1.000
_cell.angle_alpha   90.00
_cell.angle_beta   90.00
_cell.angle_gamma   90.00
#
_symmetry.space_group_name_H-M   'P 1'
#
loop_
_entity.id
_entity.type
_entity.pdbx_description
1 polymer ?
#
loop_
_entity_poly.entity_id
_entity_poly.type
_entity_poly.pdbx_seq_one_letter_code
_entity_poly.pdbx_strand_id
1 'polypeptide(L)'
;MKQIILALIVLTCTAEADWKQWRGPTGQGHADANLPTEWSETKNIKWRTPIPGKGWSSPVIEGNQIWLTAAHETLASEAETRERLKKNTGSQPLIVLSQVRLHAVCIDKRTGKLLHDLEILRKKNPQWVHKLNSYASPTPIIEAGKLYCHFGAYGTACVDTQTAKVIWRNQKLFINHENGPGSTPVLYKNLLIFHMDGSDAQYIVALDNKTGREKWQIFVKDRCAAWAI
;
A
#
# COMPACT_ATOMS: atom_id res chain seq x y z
N MET A 1 4.50 -57.76 -30.32
CA MET A 1 4.20 -56.94 -29.12
C MET A 1 4.76 -55.55 -29.37
N LYS A 2 3.92 -54.53 -29.59
CA LYS A 2 4.30 -53.14 -29.79
C LYS A 2 4.34 -52.44 -28.41
N GLN A 3 5.52 -52.05 -27.96
CA GLN A 3 5.67 -51.24 -26.76
C GLN A 3 5.23 -49.80 -27.07
N ILE A 4 4.19 -49.32 -26.38
CA ILE A 4 3.77 -47.95 -26.44
C ILE A 4 4.58 -47.20 -25.34
N ILE A 5 5.54 -46.36 -25.74
CA ILE A 5 6.25 -45.48 -24.84
C ILE A 5 5.35 -44.25 -24.60
N LEU A 6 4.77 -44.17 -23.39
CA LEU A 6 4.00 -43.01 -22.96
C LEU A 6 5.00 -41.94 -22.50
N ALA A 7 5.25 -40.93 -23.33
CA ALA A 7 6.07 -39.77 -22.95
C ALA A 7 5.27 -38.87 -22.02
N LEU A 8 5.63 -38.88 -20.75
CA LEU A 8 5.08 -37.96 -19.73
C LEU A 8 5.71 -36.57 -19.95
N ILE A 9 4.99 -35.66 -20.61
CA ILE A 9 5.39 -34.25 -20.71
C ILE A 9 5.12 -33.61 -19.36
N VAL A 10 6.16 -33.47 -18.54
CA VAL A 10 6.13 -32.65 -17.33
C VAL A 10 6.20 -31.20 -17.76
N LEU A 11 5.04 -30.53 -17.83
CA LEU A 11 4.99 -29.07 -17.92
C LEU A 11 5.53 -28.51 -16.59
N THR A 12 6.79 -28.15 -16.55
CA THR A 12 7.32 -27.34 -15.46
C THR A 12 6.76 -25.92 -15.60
N CYS A 13 5.62 -25.69 -14.97
CA CYS A 13 5.12 -24.35 -14.76
C CYS A 13 6.10 -23.68 -13.78
N THR A 14 7.06 -22.89 -14.29
CA THR A 14 7.85 -21.99 -13.45
C THR A 14 6.87 -20.97 -12.86
N ALA A 15 6.38 -21.21 -11.65
CA ALA A 15 5.62 -20.22 -10.90
C ALA A 15 6.57 -19.04 -10.70
N GLU A 16 6.34 -17.95 -11.45
CA GLU A 16 7.02 -16.69 -11.15
C GLU A 16 6.72 -16.33 -9.71
N ALA A 17 7.75 -16.03 -8.92
CA ALA A 17 7.64 -15.81 -7.49
C ALA A 17 6.69 -14.65 -7.18
N ASP A 18 5.73 -14.89 -6.28
CA ASP A 18 4.90 -13.87 -5.69
C ASP A 18 5.76 -12.87 -4.89
N TRP A 19 5.31 -11.62 -4.85
CA TRP A 19 5.94 -10.54 -4.09
C TRP A 19 4.90 -9.90 -3.17
N LYS A 20 4.55 -10.59 -2.09
CA LYS A 20 3.31 -10.35 -1.33
C LYS A 20 3.37 -9.17 -0.35
N GLN A 21 4.52 -8.65 -0.07
CA GLN A 21 4.75 -7.59 0.92
C GLN A 21 5.93 -6.71 0.54
N TRP A 22 6.12 -5.62 1.28
CA TRP A 22 7.30 -4.79 1.17
C TRP A 22 8.57 -5.62 1.39
N ARG A 23 9.56 -5.44 0.48
CA ARG A 23 10.80 -6.23 0.42
C ARG A 23 10.60 -7.73 0.14
N GLY A 24 9.45 -8.11 -0.39
CA GLY A 24 9.21 -9.45 -0.94
C GLY A 24 9.05 -10.57 0.08
N PRO A 25 9.18 -11.83 -0.37
CA PRO A 25 8.82 -13.01 0.42
C PRO A 25 9.53 -13.12 1.77
N THR A 26 10.80 -12.74 1.80
CA THR A 26 11.65 -12.81 3.00
C THR A 26 11.69 -11.51 3.79
N GLY A 27 11.11 -10.42 3.26
CA GLY A 27 11.25 -9.08 3.84
C GLY A 27 12.65 -8.46 3.70
N GLN A 28 13.55 -9.08 2.94
CA GLN A 28 14.95 -8.64 2.80
C GLN A 28 15.24 -7.95 1.47
N GLY A 29 14.28 -7.91 0.55
CA GLY A 29 14.44 -7.28 -0.78
C GLY A 29 15.23 -8.14 -1.77
N HIS A 30 15.39 -9.43 -1.51
CA HIS A 30 16.09 -10.35 -2.39
C HIS A 30 15.11 -11.07 -3.31
N ALA A 31 15.49 -11.23 -4.56
CA ALA A 31 14.77 -12.03 -5.54
C ALA A 31 15.77 -12.90 -6.31
N ASP A 32 15.44 -14.17 -6.49
CA ASP A 32 16.10 -15.04 -7.45
C ASP A 32 15.56 -14.71 -8.83
N ALA A 33 16.23 -13.78 -9.52
CA ALA A 33 15.82 -13.34 -10.84
C ALA A 33 17.03 -13.01 -11.71
N ASN A 34 17.00 -13.51 -12.94
CA ASN A 34 17.98 -13.10 -13.95
C ASN A 34 17.49 -11.79 -14.58
N LEU A 35 17.89 -10.67 -13.98
CA LEU A 35 17.48 -9.35 -14.42
C LEU A 35 18.46 -8.79 -15.47
N PRO A 36 17.97 -8.08 -16.49
CA PRO A 36 18.86 -7.34 -17.39
C PRO A 36 19.59 -6.24 -16.62
N THR A 37 20.83 -5.97 -16.99
CA THR A 37 21.65 -4.91 -16.40
C THR A 37 21.44 -3.54 -17.06
N GLU A 38 20.70 -3.51 -18.17
CA GLU A 38 20.42 -2.30 -18.93
C GLU A 38 18.93 -2.17 -19.22
N TRP A 39 18.39 -0.98 -19.01
CA TRP A 39 17.00 -0.61 -19.33
C TRP A 39 16.96 0.70 -20.10
N SER A 40 15.99 0.82 -21.01
CA SER A 40 15.59 2.08 -21.60
C SER A 40 14.09 2.02 -21.89
N GLU A 41 13.49 3.10 -22.36
CA GLU A 41 12.06 3.11 -22.75
C GLU A 41 11.72 2.07 -23.83
N THR A 42 12.71 1.63 -24.60
CA THR A 42 12.55 0.69 -25.73
C THR A 42 13.30 -0.64 -25.52
N LYS A 43 14.07 -0.79 -24.43
CA LYS A 43 14.89 -1.98 -24.18
C LYS A 43 14.56 -2.59 -22.83
N ASN A 44 14.24 -3.89 -22.83
CA ASN A 44 13.96 -4.67 -21.62
C ASN A 44 12.74 -4.18 -20.80
N ILE A 45 11.84 -3.41 -21.42
CA ILE A 45 10.55 -3.01 -20.86
C ILE A 45 9.43 -3.78 -21.57
N LYS A 46 8.69 -4.60 -20.83
CA LYS A 46 7.60 -5.40 -21.40
C LYS A 46 6.35 -4.55 -21.64
N TRP A 47 6.02 -3.69 -20.70
CA TRP A 47 4.89 -2.75 -20.75
C TRP A 47 5.11 -1.60 -19.78
N ARG A 48 4.35 -0.53 -19.97
CA ARG A 48 4.31 0.67 -19.12
C ARG A 48 2.87 1.09 -18.94
N THR A 49 2.43 1.26 -17.69
CA THR A 49 1.04 1.60 -17.37
C THR A 49 0.99 2.87 -16.52
N PRO A 50 0.32 3.93 -16.97
CA PRO A 50 0.03 5.08 -16.13
C PRO A 50 -0.86 4.67 -14.95
N ILE A 51 -0.48 5.05 -13.74
CA ILE A 51 -1.26 4.79 -12.53
C ILE A 51 -2.07 6.04 -12.20
N PRO A 52 -3.41 5.93 -12.06
CA PRO A 52 -4.24 7.05 -11.62
C PRO A 52 -3.88 7.49 -10.20
N GLY A 53 -3.82 8.82 -9.97
CA GLY A 53 -3.52 9.37 -8.65
C GLY A 53 -2.03 9.41 -8.31
N LYS A 54 -1.72 9.56 -7.02
CA LYS A 54 -0.37 9.72 -6.48
C LYS A 54 -0.13 8.69 -5.37
N GLY A 55 1.03 8.06 -5.35
CA GLY A 55 1.39 7.06 -4.34
C GLY A 55 2.88 6.75 -4.34
N TRP A 56 3.39 6.33 -3.17
CA TRP A 56 4.77 5.88 -2.96
C TRP A 56 4.84 4.43 -2.49
N SER A 57 3.71 3.73 -2.45
CA SER A 57 3.67 2.31 -2.09
C SER A 57 4.44 1.47 -3.10
N SER A 58 5.16 0.47 -2.62
CA SER A 58 5.69 -0.57 -3.49
C SER A 58 4.56 -1.45 -4.01
N PRO A 59 4.64 -1.94 -5.25
CA PRO A 59 3.68 -2.92 -5.74
C PRO A 59 3.85 -4.26 -5.02
N VAL A 60 2.72 -4.97 -4.80
CA VAL A 60 2.70 -6.35 -4.33
C VAL A 60 2.09 -7.25 -5.40
N ILE A 61 2.54 -8.50 -5.45
CA ILE A 61 2.19 -9.44 -6.53
C ILE A 61 1.71 -10.75 -5.94
N GLU A 62 0.55 -11.20 -6.38
CA GLU A 62 0.05 -12.56 -6.16
C GLU A 62 -0.53 -13.10 -7.48
N GLY A 63 0.03 -14.18 -7.99
CA GLY A 63 -0.34 -14.75 -9.28
C GLY A 63 -0.14 -13.77 -10.45
N ASN A 64 -1.21 -13.48 -11.18
CA ASN A 64 -1.18 -12.54 -12.32
C ASN A 64 -1.61 -11.10 -11.97
N GLN A 65 -1.80 -10.79 -10.70
CA GLN A 65 -2.23 -9.47 -10.25
C GLN A 65 -1.09 -8.71 -9.59
N ILE A 66 -0.92 -7.45 -9.97
CA ILE A 66 -0.06 -6.47 -9.32
C ILE A 66 -0.97 -5.45 -8.64
N TRP A 67 -0.84 -5.29 -7.33
CA TRP A 67 -1.60 -4.34 -6.55
C TRP A 67 -0.72 -3.28 -5.93
N LEU A 68 -1.21 -2.04 -5.90
CA LEU A 68 -0.60 -0.91 -5.22
C LEU A 68 -1.69 0.03 -4.71
N THR A 69 -1.29 1.00 -3.88
CA THR A 69 -2.22 2.03 -3.38
C THR A 69 -1.97 3.36 -4.08
N ALA A 70 -3.03 4.15 -4.25
CA ALA A 70 -2.97 5.48 -4.83
C ALA A 70 -3.92 6.45 -4.11
N ALA A 71 -3.61 7.74 -4.16
CA ALA A 71 -4.39 8.83 -3.63
C ALA A 71 -4.84 9.77 -4.76
N HIS A 72 -6.14 9.96 -4.91
CA HIS A 72 -6.70 10.98 -5.78
C HIS A 72 -6.91 12.24 -4.97
N GLU A 73 -6.13 13.25 -5.25
CA GLU A 73 -6.00 14.48 -4.47
C GLU A 73 -6.83 15.62 -5.07
N THR A 74 -7.58 16.34 -4.24
CA THR A 74 -8.19 17.61 -4.60
C THR A 74 -7.59 18.68 -3.70
N LEU A 75 -6.86 19.63 -4.30
CA LEU A 75 -6.20 20.71 -3.56
C LEU A 75 -7.22 21.59 -2.85
N ALA A 76 -6.86 22.08 -1.68
CA ALA A 76 -7.56 23.17 -1.02
C ALA A 76 -7.32 24.48 -1.77
N SER A 77 -8.23 25.44 -1.63
CA SER A 77 -8.02 26.80 -2.13
C SER A 77 -6.84 27.47 -1.42
N GLU A 78 -6.27 28.50 -2.00
CA GLU A 78 -5.20 29.27 -1.35
C GLU A 78 -5.63 29.88 -0.02
N ALA A 79 -6.88 30.35 0.06
CA ALA A 79 -7.45 30.91 1.27
C ALA A 79 -7.57 29.85 2.38
N GLU A 80 -8.09 28.67 2.04
CA GLU A 80 -8.19 27.55 2.98
C GLU A 80 -6.80 27.03 3.40
N THR A 81 -5.86 26.96 2.47
CA THR A 81 -4.49 26.55 2.75
C THR A 81 -3.83 27.50 3.75
N ARG A 82 -3.93 28.81 3.51
CA ARG A 82 -3.40 29.84 4.45
C ARG A 82 -4.03 29.72 5.83
N GLU A 83 -5.34 29.54 5.90
CA GLU A 83 -6.05 29.41 7.17
C GLU A 83 -5.60 28.18 7.96
N ARG A 84 -5.53 27.02 7.30
CA ARG A 84 -5.17 25.74 7.93
C ARG A 84 -3.70 25.68 8.35
N LEU A 85 -2.82 26.42 7.68
CA LEU A 85 -1.39 26.50 8.00
C LEU A 85 -1.03 27.63 8.97
N LYS A 86 -1.94 28.49 9.38
CA LYS A 86 -1.67 29.60 10.33
C LYS A 86 -0.97 29.16 11.62
N LYS A 87 -1.29 27.95 12.11
CA LYS A 87 -0.70 27.39 13.33
C LYS A 87 0.55 26.56 13.09
N ASN A 88 0.93 26.37 11.83
CA ASN A 88 2.15 25.65 11.49
C ASN A 88 3.34 26.60 11.56
N THR A 89 4.21 26.41 12.53
CA THR A 89 5.43 27.20 12.72
C THR A 89 6.64 26.66 11.94
N GLY A 90 6.49 25.50 11.32
CA GLY A 90 7.54 24.87 10.51
C GLY A 90 7.65 25.49 9.11
N SER A 91 8.85 25.46 8.55
CA SER A 91 9.13 25.91 7.18
C SER A 91 9.00 24.80 6.13
N GLN A 92 8.48 23.64 6.51
CA GLN A 92 8.40 22.49 5.62
C GLN A 92 7.35 22.67 4.51
N PRO A 93 7.64 22.22 3.28
CA PRO A 93 6.70 22.33 2.17
C PRO A 93 5.55 21.33 2.34
N LEU A 94 4.38 21.81 2.72
CA LEU A 94 3.19 21.02 2.99
C LEU A 94 2.16 21.11 1.86
N ILE A 95 1.46 20.01 1.62
CA ILE A 95 0.32 19.94 0.71
C ILE A 95 -0.96 19.88 1.55
N VAL A 96 -1.90 20.80 1.26
CA VAL A 96 -3.19 20.89 1.92
C VAL A 96 -4.28 20.55 0.92
N LEU A 97 -5.10 19.56 1.25
CA LEU A 97 -6.19 19.09 0.39
C LEU A 97 -7.55 19.44 0.98
N SER A 98 -8.51 19.76 0.13
CA SER A 98 -9.93 19.80 0.48
C SER A 98 -10.52 18.38 0.55
N GLN A 99 -10.00 17.45 -0.26
CA GLN A 99 -10.42 16.04 -0.26
C GLN A 99 -9.31 15.12 -0.74
N VAL A 100 -9.26 13.91 -0.17
CA VAL A 100 -8.51 12.79 -0.70
C VAL A 100 -9.41 11.57 -0.83
N ARG A 101 -9.26 10.83 -1.93
CA ARG A 101 -9.82 9.50 -2.16
C ARG A 101 -8.67 8.51 -2.22
N LEU A 102 -8.74 7.46 -1.42
CA LEU A 102 -7.68 6.47 -1.27
C LEU A 102 -8.09 5.19 -1.97
N HIS A 103 -7.27 4.72 -2.88
CA HIS A 103 -7.59 3.66 -3.83
C HIS A 103 -6.64 2.47 -3.69
N ALA A 104 -7.14 1.28 -4.04
CA ALA A 104 -6.33 0.13 -4.45
C ALA A 104 -6.41 0.00 -5.97
N VAL A 105 -5.25 -0.09 -6.61
CA VAL A 105 -5.12 -0.19 -8.05
C VAL A 105 -4.59 -1.57 -8.40
N CYS A 106 -5.22 -2.26 -9.34
CA CYS A 106 -4.81 -3.57 -9.83
C CYS A 106 -4.42 -3.53 -11.30
N ILE A 107 -3.30 -4.17 -11.60
CA ILE A 107 -2.76 -4.30 -12.97
C ILE A 107 -2.57 -5.78 -13.28
N ASP A 108 -2.91 -6.19 -14.50
CA ASP A 108 -2.55 -7.50 -15.03
C ASP A 108 -1.04 -7.59 -15.26
N LYS A 109 -0.37 -8.49 -14.56
CA LYS A 109 1.10 -8.64 -14.61
C LYS A 109 1.62 -8.98 -16.00
N ARG A 110 0.87 -9.76 -16.77
CA ARG A 110 1.31 -10.22 -18.08
C ARG A 110 1.19 -9.15 -19.14
N THR A 111 0.13 -8.31 -19.10
CA THR A 111 -0.21 -7.35 -20.16
C THR A 111 0.00 -5.91 -19.78
N GLY A 112 0.14 -5.59 -18.50
CA GLY A 112 0.17 -4.21 -17.99
C GLY A 112 -1.21 -3.53 -17.98
N LYS A 113 -2.30 -4.22 -18.31
CA LYS A 113 -3.64 -3.63 -18.38
C LYS A 113 -4.12 -3.28 -16.98
N LEU A 114 -4.66 -2.06 -16.81
CA LEU A 114 -5.37 -1.66 -15.60
C LEU A 114 -6.65 -2.51 -15.47
N LEU A 115 -6.76 -3.28 -14.40
CA LEU A 115 -7.92 -4.13 -14.11
C LEU A 115 -8.91 -3.42 -13.19
N HIS A 116 -8.41 -2.79 -12.13
CA HIS A 116 -9.25 -2.12 -11.14
C HIS A 116 -8.60 -0.83 -10.64
N ASP A 117 -9.42 0.18 -10.39
CA ASP A 117 -9.11 1.41 -9.67
C ASP A 117 -10.21 1.60 -8.62
N LEU A 118 -10.05 0.96 -7.47
CA LEU A 118 -11.06 0.79 -6.44
C LEU A 118 -10.92 1.87 -5.36
N GLU A 119 -11.90 2.76 -5.22
CA GLU A 119 -11.97 3.66 -4.07
C GLU A 119 -12.24 2.87 -2.78
N ILE A 120 -11.31 2.93 -1.84
CA ILE A 120 -11.39 2.24 -0.55
C ILE A 120 -11.92 3.18 0.52
N LEU A 121 -11.34 4.38 0.63
CA LEU A 121 -11.64 5.37 1.67
C LEU A 121 -11.69 6.75 1.05
N ARG A 122 -12.45 7.64 1.71
CA ARG A 122 -12.54 9.06 1.34
C ARG A 122 -12.47 9.92 2.58
N LYS A 123 -11.71 11.02 2.52
CA LYS A 123 -11.62 11.99 3.61
C LYS A 123 -11.73 13.41 3.07
N LYS A 124 -12.67 14.18 3.60
CA LYS A 124 -12.71 15.64 3.45
C LYS A 124 -11.76 16.28 4.44
N ASN A 125 -11.12 17.35 4.02
CA ASN A 125 -10.18 18.14 4.83
C ASN A 125 -9.18 17.24 5.60
N PRO A 126 -8.44 16.36 4.89
CA PRO A 126 -7.45 15.51 5.55
C PRO A 126 -6.35 16.37 6.18
N GLN A 127 -5.61 15.83 7.13
CA GLN A 127 -4.38 16.45 7.61
C GLN A 127 -3.45 16.74 6.41
N TRP A 128 -2.57 17.72 6.53
CA TRP A 128 -1.55 17.97 5.50
C TRP A 128 -0.57 16.81 5.38
N VAL A 129 0.15 16.80 4.30
CA VAL A 129 1.25 15.87 4.05
C VAL A 129 2.45 16.63 3.52
N HIS A 130 3.65 16.17 3.84
CA HIS A 130 4.87 16.74 3.29
C HIS A 130 4.90 16.59 1.76
N LYS A 131 5.41 17.57 1.02
CA LYS A 131 5.49 17.56 -0.45
C LYS A 131 6.18 16.32 -1.02
N LEU A 132 7.16 15.75 -0.31
CA LEU A 132 7.88 14.54 -0.69
C LEU A 132 7.20 13.24 -0.21
N ASN A 133 6.02 13.32 0.40
CA ASN A 133 5.25 12.17 0.82
C ASN A 133 3.91 12.09 0.05
N SER A 134 3.13 11.06 0.30
CA SER A 134 1.79 10.89 -0.24
C SER A 134 0.84 10.31 0.80
N TYR A 135 -0.45 10.43 0.56
CA TYR A 135 -1.49 9.78 1.38
C TYR A 135 -1.55 8.25 1.18
N ALA A 136 -0.83 7.72 0.18
CA ALA A 136 -0.75 6.32 -0.18
C ALA A 136 0.72 5.84 -0.24
N SER A 137 1.48 6.13 0.82
CA SER A 137 2.88 5.70 0.94
C SER A 137 3.06 4.31 1.55
N PRO A 138 2.24 3.87 2.54
CA PRO A 138 2.36 2.52 3.06
C PRO A 138 2.16 1.47 1.97
N THR A 139 3.08 0.50 1.91
CA THR A 139 2.96 -0.63 0.99
C THR A 139 1.85 -1.57 1.46
N PRO A 140 0.91 -1.96 0.62
CA PRO A 140 -0.09 -2.96 0.98
C PRO A 140 0.56 -4.33 1.17
N ILE A 141 -0.18 -5.27 1.76
CA ILE A 141 0.22 -6.67 1.84
C ILE A 141 -0.89 -7.54 1.26
N ILE A 142 -0.52 -8.55 0.50
CA ILE A 142 -1.47 -9.47 -0.13
C ILE A 142 -1.21 -10.90 0.33
N GLU A 143 -2.25 -11.62 0.71
CA GLU A 143 -2.16 -13.03 1.07
C GLU A 143 -3.49 -13.75 0.86
N ALA A 144 -3.43 -14.88 0.20
CA ALA A 144 -4.57 -15.78 -0.03
C ALA A 144 -5.81 -15.04 -0.59
N GLY A 145 -5.59 -14.20 -1.62
CA GLY A 145 -6.64 -13.44 -2.29
C GLY A 145 -7.19 -12.27 -1.48
N LYS A 146 -6.49 -11.81 -0.43
CA LYS A 146 -6.85 -10.64 0.37
C LYS A 146 -5.75 -9.60 0.36
N LEU A 147 -6.12 -8.38 -0.01
CA LEU A 147 -5.23 -7.23 -0.01
C LEU A 147 -5.53 -6.36 1.21
N TYR A 148 -4.54 -6.10 2.04
CA TYR A 148 -4.63 -5.24 3.21
C TYR A 148 -3.95 -3.91 2.90
N CYS A 149 -4.74 -2.83 2.87
CA CYS A 149 -4.29 -1.48 2.60
C CYS A 149 -4.33 -0.65 3.89
N HIS A 150 -3.23 0.02 4.21
CA HIS A 150 -3.13 0.91 5.36
C HIS A 150 -2.81 2.33 4.89
N PHE A 151 -3.52 3.31 5.43
CA PHE A 151 -3.38 4.73 5.07
C PHE A 151 -3.18 5.61 6.32
N GLY A 152 -2.48 5.08 7.32
CA GLY A 152 -2.27 5.80 8.59
C GLY A 152 -3.57 6.19 9.27
N ALA A 153 -3.68 7.44 9.73
CA ALA A 153 -4.85 7.96 10.43
C ALA A 153 -6.16 7.97 9.61
N TYR A 154 -6.08 7.69 8.30
CA TYR A 154 -7.28 7.69 7.44
C TYR A 154 -8.00 6.34 7.46
N GLY A 155 -7.29 5.28 7.86
CA GLY A 155 -7.87 3.97 8.05
C GLY A 155 -7.09 2.83 7.41
N THR A 156 -7.57 1.63 7.68
CA THR A 156 -7.07 0.36 7.17
C THR A 156 -8.23 -0.42 6.58
N ALA A 157 -8.00 -1.12 5.49
CA ALA A 157 -9.06 -1.91 4.83
C ALA A 157 -8.52 -3.23 4.29
N CYS A 158 -9.41 -4.21 4.17
CA CYS A 158 -9.17 -5.45 3.47
C CYS A 158 -10.05 -5.51 2.21
N VAL A 159 -9.46 -5.89 1.10
CA VAL A 159 -10.11 -6.06 -0.20
C VAL A 159 -9.99 -7.51 -0.62
N ASP A 160 -11.06 -8.08 -1.14
CA ASP A 160 -11.05 -9.36 -1.85
C ASP A 160 -10.51 -9.11 -3.27
N THR A 161 -9.41 -9.74 -3.63
CA THR A 161 -8.72 -9.49 -4.91
C THR A 161 -9.37 -10.15 -6.11
N GLN A 162 -10.23 -11.15 -5.90
CA GLN A 162 -10.97 -11.82 -6.98
C GLN A 162 -12.19 -11.01 -7.40
N THR A 163 -12.91 -10.45 -6.41
CA THR A 163 -14.13 -9.69 -6.65
C THR A 163 -13.93 -8.19 -6.69
N ALA A 164 -12.75 -7.69 -6.33
CA ALA A 164 -12.43 -6.28 -6.15
C ALA A 164 -13.40 -5.57 -5.19
N LYS A 165 -13.87 -6.27 -4.15
CA LYS A 165 -14.79 -5.71 -3.14
C LYS A 165 -14.10 -5.54 -1.80
N VAL A 166 -14.43 -4.46 -1.12
CA VAL A 166 -13.96 -4.23 0.25
C VAL A 166 -14.69 -5.17 1.20
N ILE A 167 -13.92 -5.99 1.93
CA ILE A 167 -14.43 -6.93 2.94
C ILE A 167 -14.73 -6.17 4.24
N TRP A 168 -13.77 -5.37 4.70
CA TRP A 168 -13.91 -4.54 5.91
C TRP A 168 -13.09 -3.26 5.83
N ARG A 169 -13.46 -2.28 6.66
CA ARG A 169 -12.73 -1.03 6.91
C ARG A 169 -12.63 -0.79 8.41
N ASN A 170 -11.47 -0.33 8.86
CA ASN A 170 -11.27 0.22 10.19
C ASN A 170 -10.80 1.67 10.07
N GLN A 171 -11.59 2.62 10.58
CA GLN A 171 -11.30 4.06 10.60
C GLN A 171 -11.34 4.62 12.04
N LYS A 172 -11.14 3.75 13.04
CA LYS A 172 -11.22 4.12 14.46
C LYS A 172 -9.87 4.57 15.02
N LEU A 173 -8.77 4.22 14.36
CA LEU A 173 -7.42 4.59 14.78
C LEU A 173 -7.09 5.98 14.26
N PHE A 174 -6.53 6.81 15.13
CA PHE A 174 -6.20 8.18 14.79
C PHE A 174 -4.88 8.61 15.42
N ILE A 175 -4.13 9.42 14.69
CA ILE A 175 -2.95 10.17 15.14
C ILE A 175 -2.87 11.48 14.36
N ASN A 176 -2.17 12.46 14.90
CA ASN A 176 -1.79 13.63 14.13
C ASN A 176 -0.46 13.35 13.40
N HIS A 177 -0.54 13.15 12.10
CA HIS A 177 0.66 13.00 11.28
C HIS A 177 1.47 14.28 11.25
N GLU A 178 2.79 14.18 11.30
CA GLU A 178 3.67 15.32 10.99
C GLU A 178 3.86 15.48 9.48
N ASN A 179 4.14 14.39 8.78
CA ASN A 179 4.52 14.40 7.39
C ASN A 179 3.67 13.48 6.49
N GLY A 180 2.63 12.89 7.03
CA GLY A 180 1.77 11.92 6.34
C GLY A 180 2.07 10.46 6.73
N PRO A 181 1.28 9.50 6.21
CA PRO A 181 1.42 8.09 6.54
C PRO A 181 2.68 7.48 5.94
N GLY A 182 3.28 6.49 6.62
CA GLY A 182 4.47 5.79 6.15
C GLY A 182 4.57 4.34 6.64
N SER A 183 3.85 3.98 7.71
CA SER A 183 3.93 2.65 8.31
C SER A 183 3.38 1.57 7.38
N THR A 184 4.24 0.64 6.98
CA THR A 184 3.84 -0.55 6.21
C THR A 184 3.40 -1.66 7.16
N PRO A 185 2.21 -2.25 6.97
CA PRO A 185 1.72 -3.32 7.83
C PRO A 185 2.48 -4.64 7.58
N VAL A 186 2.43 -5.53 8.57
CA VAL A 186 2.89 -6.92 8.47
C VAL A 186 1.78 -7.87 8.88
N LEU A 187 1.74 -9.06 8.26
CA LEU A 187 0.86 -10.15 8.67
C LEU A 187 1.63 -11.13 9.56
N TYR A 188 1.01 -11.48 10.69
CA TYR A 188 1.48 -12.55 11.54
C TYR A 188 0.29 -13.38 12.01
N LYS A 189 0.18 -14.61 11.53
CA LYS A 189 -0.96 -15.49 11.80
C LYS A 189 -2.29 -14.81 11.38
N ASN A 190 -3.19 -14.58 12.34
CA ASN A 190 -4.46 -13.91 12.13
C ASN A 190 -4.44 -12.40 12.45
N LEU A 191 -3.25 -11.81 12.58
CA LEU A 191 -3.05 -10.41 12.95
C LEU A 191 -2.46 -9.61 11.79
N LEU A 192 -3.00 -8.42 11.58
CA LEU A 192 -2.41 -7.35 10.79
C LEU A 192 -1.81 -6.34 11.77
N ILE A 193 -0.50 -6.19 11.77
CA ILE A 193 0.25 -5.40 12.76
C ILE A 193 0.92 -4.22 12.06
N PHE A 194 0.81 -3.04 12.64
CA PHE A 194 1.50 -1.83 12.17
C PHE A 194 1.68 -0.85 13.33
N HIS A 195 2.58 0.12 13.13
CA HIS A 195 2.74 1.20 14.08
C HIS A 195 2.02 2.46 13.60
N MET A 196 1.61 3.27 14.53
CA MET A 196 0.99 4.57 14.34
C MET A 196 1.84 5.61 15.06
N ASP A 197 2.56 6.43 14.29
CA ASP A 197 3.49 7.43 14.84
C ASP A 197 3.00 8.83 14.49
N GLY A 198 2.53 9.51 15.50
CA GLY A 198 2.04 10.88 15.40
C GLY A 198 2.73 11.82 16.38
N SER A 199 2.50 13.11 16.23
CA SER A 199 2.98 14.12 17.17
C SER A 199 2.26 14.09 18.51
N ASP A 200 1.08 13.48 18.56
CA ASP A 200 0.20 13.36 19.74
C ASP A 200 0.28 12.00 20.41
N ALA A 201 0.47 10.92 19.64
CA ALA A 201 0.54 9.56 20.16
C ALA A 201 1.37 8.66 19.26
N GLN A 202 2.05 7.68 19.89
CA GLN A 202 2.77 6.61 19.20
C GLN A 202 2.37 5.27 19.81
N TYR A 203 1.98 4.33 18.96
CA TYR A 203 1.59 3.01 19.39
C TYR A 203 1.75 1.96 18.29
N ILE A 204 1.91 0.72 18.71
CA ILE A 204 1.79 -0.45 17.83
C ILE A 204 0.41 -1.03 18.04
N VAL A 205 -0.25 -1.43 16.98
CA VAL A 205 -1.59 -2.00 17.01
C VAL A 205 -1.66 -3.27 16.19
N ALA A 206 -2.46 -4.23 16.64
CA ALA A 206 -2.83 -5.41 15.90
C ALA A 206 -4.33 -5.44 15.65
N LEU A 207 -4.71 -5.64 14.41
CA LEU A 207 -6.08 -5.90 14.00
C LEU A 207 -6.25 -7.39 13.67
N ASP A 208 -7.42 -7.93 13.95
CA ASP A 208 -7.82 -9.22 13.41
C ASP A 208 -7.93 -9.10 11.88
N ASN A 209 -7.17 -9.90 11.14
CA ASN A 209 -7.08 -9.75 9.69
C ASN A 209 -8.37 -10.12 8.94
N LYS A 210 -9.28 -10.89 9.56
CA LYS A 210 -10.57 -11.27 8.96
C LYS A 210 -11.66 -10.21 9.14
N THR A 211 -11.61 -9.47 10.27
CA THR A 211 -12.70 -8.56 10.66
C THR A 211 -12.29 -7.10 10.74
N GLY A 212 -10.99 -6.80 10.76
CA GLY A 212 -10.45 -5.45 10.98
C GLY A 212 -10.66 -4.92 12.40
N ARG A 213 -11.11 -5.76 13.34
CA ARG A 213 -11.29 -5.36 14.75
C ARG A 213 -9.95 -5.33 15.46
N GLU A 214 -9.75 -4.33 16.29
CA GLU A 214 -8.58 -4.25 17.16
C GLU A 214 -8.53 -5.44 18.11
N LYS A 215 -7.36 -6.05 18.25
CA LYS A 215 -7.05 -7.11 19.20
C LYS A 215 -6.27 -6.59 20.39
N TRP A 216 -5.30 -5.74 20.13
CA TRP A 216 -4.48 -5.08 21.13
C TRP A 216 -3.80 -3.85 20.58
N GLN A 217 -3.44 -2.95 21.49
CA GLN A 217 -2.67 -1.73 21.22
C GLN A 217 -1.66 -1.52 22.35
N ILE A 218 -0.44 -1.14 21.99
CA ILE A 218 0.64 -0.89 22.95
C ILE A 218 1.20 0.50 22.67
N PHE A 219 1.07 1.41 23.64
CA PHE A 219 1.65 2.74 23.56
C PHE A 219 3.15 2.71 23.79
N VAL A 220 3.88 3.47 22.98
CA VAL A 220 5.31 3.69 23.12
C VAL A 220 5.51 4.91 24.03
N LYS A 221 6.29 4.74 25.12
CA LYS A 221 6.44 5.79 26.15
C LYS A 221 7.38 6.91 25.76
N ASP A 222 8.41 6.60 24.98
CA ASP A 222 9.44 7.55 24.59
C ASP A 222 9.18 8.05 23.17
N ARG A 223 9.00 9.35 23.04
CA ARG A 223 8.73 9.99 21.74
C ARG A 223 9.98 9.93 20.85
N CYS A 224 9.98 9.01 19.91
CA CYS A 224 10.75 9.18 18.69
C CYS A 224 9.75 9.48 17.58
N ALA A 225 9.81 10.65 16.99
CA ALA A 225 9.15 10.89 15.72
C ALA A 225 9.81 9.96 14.69
N ALA A 226 9.23 8.79 14.49
CA ALA A 226 9.74 7.87 13.50
C ALA A 226 9.31 8.37 12.13
N TRP A 227 10.26 8.67 11.29
CA TRP A 227 10.05 8.73 9.86
C TRP A 227 9.83 7.28 9.42
N ALA A 228 8.58 6.87 9.38
CA ALA A 228 8.26 5.54 8.89
C ALA A 228 8.53 5.50 7.38
N ILE A 229 9.46 4.65 7.02
CA ILE A 229 9.80 4.31 5.64
C ILE A 229 8.91 3.15 5.21
#